data_0dc1d69393f5e404877e8a9748d44390
#
_entry.id   0dc1d69393f5e404877e8a9748d44390
#
_cell.length_a   1.000
_cell.length_b   1.000
_cell.length_c   1.000
_cell.angle_alpha   90.00
_cell.angle_beta   90.00
_cell.angle_gamma   90.00
#
_symmetry.space_group_name_H-M   'P 1'
#
loop_
_entity.id
_entity.type
_entity.pdbx_description
1 polymer ?
#
loop_
_entity_poly.entity_id
_entity_poly.type
_entity_poly.pdbx_seq_one_letter_code
_entity_poly.pdbx_strand_id
1 'polypeptide(L)'
;MMNGGKMHSNVHEITLGISPVDTKNFKLDFAFNFSKIDNYVDELAPGVESIMLGGFVTPQVRAGIGDKFPVIYGVGYKRDGEGRIVVNEKGIPEAGETQVIGKVSPDFRLGFNTNIELYKFRLAAVFDWKQGGQMYSGTAGETNFYGTSKLSGEVRKSDKYHFDYAAVEQKGVDADGKPIYVPYTGGVKGSDAEEYFKSVRGIDEAYVYDNSFLKLRELSLLYTMPKSVCEKIHMKGVTLGLIGQN
;
A
#
# COMPACT_ATOMS: atom_id res chain seq x y z
N MET A 1 31.37 17.23 9.77
CA MET A 1 30.36 16.27 9.36
C MET A 1 30.82 14.88 9.74
N MET A 2 30.13 14.15 10.58
CA MET A 2 30.44 12.74 10.85
C MET A 2 29.56 11.87 9.93
N ASN A 3 30.17 10.83 9.33
CA ASN A 3 29.39 9.82 8.62
C ASN A 3 28.68 8.94 9.66
N GLY A 4 27.37 9.06 9.77
CA GLY A 4 26.58 8.45 10.84
C GLY A 4 25.97 7.09 10.51
N GLY A 5 26.28 6.49 9.35
CA GLY A 5 25.70 5.20 9.00
C GLY A 5 26.15 4.69 7.64
N LYS A 6 25.79 3.44 7.35
CA LYS A 6 26.02 2.75 6.09
C LYS A 6 24.75 2.09 5.60
N MET A 7 24.47 2.22 4.33
CA MET A 7 23.32 1.62 3.66
C MET A 7 23.75 0.98 2.34
N HIS A 8 23.07 -0.08 1.95
CA HIS A 8 23.19 -0.62 0.61
C HIS A 8 21.84 -0.72 -0.09
N SER A 9 21.87 -0.72 -1.42
CA SER A 9 20.71 -0.83 -2.28
C SER A 9 20.93 -1.90 -3.33
N ASN A 10 19.97 -2.82 -3.46
CA ASN A 10 19.90 -3.75 -4.57
C ASN A 10 18.86 -3.25 -5.56
N VAL A 11 19.32 -2.91 -6.77
CA VAL A 11 18.47 -2.30 -7.80
C VAL A 11 18.40 -3.19 -9.02
N HIS A 12 17.19 -3.50 -9.47
CA HIS A 12 16.95 -4.22 -10.72
C HIS A 12 16.02 -3.36 -11.59
N GLU A 13 16.51 -3.00 -12.78
CA GLU A 13 15.75 -2.22 -13.75
C GLU A 13 15.80 -2.93 -15.10
N ILE A 14 14.61 -3.10 -15.71
CA ILE A 14 14.47 -3.75 -17.03
C ILE A 14 13.53 -2.89 -17.86
N THR A 15 13.99 -2.52 -19.05
CA THR A 15 13.17 -1.85 -20.06
C THR A 15 13.07 -2.76 -21.28
N LEU A 16 11.84 -3.03 -21.73
CA LEU A 16 11.55 -3.86 -22.90
C LEU A 16 10.60 -3.11 -23.82
N GLY A 17 10.99 -2.92 -25.08
CA GLY A 17 10.16 -2.39 -26.14
C GLY A 17 9.87 -3.47 -27.21
N ILE A 18 8.63 -3.60 -27.62
CA ILE A 18 8.20 -4.59 -28.63
C ILE A 18 7.26 -3.90 -29.61
N SER A 19 7.56 -4.06 -30.92
CA SER A 19 6.70 -3.63 -32.01
C SER A 19 6.27 -4.85 -32.82
N PRO A 20 5.27 -5.62 -32.36
CA PRO A 20 4.89 -6.88 -32.99
C PRO A 20 4.27 -6.72 -34.40
N VAL A 21 3.73 -5.52 -34.65
CA VAL A 21 3.17 -5.20 -35.97
C VAL A 21 3.60 -3.79 -36.34
N ASP A 22 4.22 -3.65 -37.53
CA ASP A 22 4.56 -2.36 -38.12
C ASP A 22 4.28 -2.45 -39.64
N THR A 23 3.12 -1.95 -40.02
CA THR A 23 2.67 -1.88 -41.44
C THR A 23 2.30 -0.44 -41.78
N LYS A 24 2.10 -0.16 -43.07
CA LYS A 24 1.70 1.18 -43.54
C LYS A 24 0.43 1.71 -42.89
N ASN A 25 -0.51 0.84 -42.52
CA ASN A 25 -1.85 1.24 -42.04
C ASN A 25 -2.14 0.83 -40.59
N PHE A 26 -1.30 -0.05 -40.05
CA PHE A 26 -1.46 -0.51 -38.67
C PHE A 26 -0.10 -0.70 -38.01
N LYS A 27 0.08 -0.07 -36.86
CA LYS A 27 1.26 -0.22 -36.03
C LYS A 27 0.84 -0.46 -34.58
N LEU A 28 1.53 -1.39 -33.90
CA LEU A 28 1.31 -1.73 -32.50
C LEU A 28 2.64 -1.75 -31.77
N ASP A 29 2.78 -0.87 -30.77
CA ASP A 29 3.96 -0.80 -29.93
C ASP A 29 3.59 -1.03 -28.47
N PHE A 30 4.44 -1.76 -27.76
CA PHE A 30 4.41 -1.93 -26.31
C PHE A 30 5.75 -1.54 -25.72
N ALA A 31 5.73 -0.90 -24.55
CA ALA A 31 6.90 -0.68 -23.74
C ALA A 31 6.62 -1.02 -22.28
N PHE A 32 7.54 -1.76 -21.67
CA PHE A 32 7.51 -2.19 -20.28
C PHE A 32 8.73 -1.64 -19.57
N ASN A 33 8.52 -1.07 -18.39
CA ASN A 33 9.57 -0.58 -17.52
C ASN A 33 9.37 -1.19 -16.13
N PHE A 34 10.17 -2.18 -15.79
CA PHE A 34 10.16 -2.82 -14.49
C PHE A 34 11.26 -2.23 -13.62
N SER A 35 10.95 -1.96 -12.34
CA SER A 35 11.94 -1.59 -11.34
C SER A 35 11.65 -2.25 -10.00
N LYS A 36 12.70 -2.78 -9.38
CA LYS A 36 12.71 -3.29 -8.02
C LYS A 36 13.90 -2.71 -7.28
N ILE A 37 13.65 -2.08 -6.13
CA ILE A 37 14.67 -1.42 -5.32
C ILE A 37 14.49 -1.90 -3.88
N ASP A 38 15.49 -2.62 -3.38
CA ASP A 38 15.57 -3.04 -1.99
C ASP A 38 16.72 -2.27 -1.31
N ASN A 39 16.37 -1.41 -0.36
CA ASN A 39 17.33 -0.65 0.45
C ASN A 39 17.41 -1.24 1.85
N TYR A 40 18.60 -1.30 2.42
CA TYR A 40 18.86 -1.80 3.77
C TYR A 40 19.79 -0.86 4.52
N VAL A 41 19.59 -0.76 5.83
CA VAL A 41 20.49 -0.07 6.75
C VAL A 41 21.44 -1.11 7.34
N ASP A 42 22.74 -1.00 7.02
CA ASP A 42 23.76 -1.93 7.52
C ASP A 42 24.29 -1.51 8.88
N GLU A 43 24.58 -0.21 9.04
CA GLU A 43 25.20 0.35 10.23
C GLU A 43 24.62 1.74 10.52
N LEU A 44 24.53 2.09 11.78
CA LEU A 44 24.27 3.45 12.26
C LEU A 44 25.40 3.86 13.23
N ALA A 45 25.35 5.11 13.68
CA ALA A 45 26.34 5.60 14.64
C ALA A 45 26.38 4.73 15.91
N PRO A 46 27.53 4.54 16.58
CA PRO A 46 27.64 3.72 17.77
C PRO A 46 26.57 4.07 18.82
N GLY A 47 25.84 3.06 19.30
CA GLY A 47 24.76 3.22 20.27
C GLY A 47 23.41 3.66 19.69
N VAL A 48 23.30 3.78 18.36
CA VAL A 48 22.03 4.10 17.65
C VAL A 48 21.53 2.86 16.95
N GLU A 49 20.38 2.33 17.36
CA GLU A 49 19.76 1.16 16.74
C GLU A 49 18.80 1.54 15.61
N SER A 50 18.13 2.70 15.74
CA SER A 50 17.23 3.22 14.71
C SER A 50 17.15 4.74 14.76
N ILE A 51 16.80 5.35 13.62
CA ILE A 51 16.62 6.80 13.46
C ILE A 51 15.18 7.06 13.02
N MET A 52 14.50 7.97 13.71
CA MET A 52 13.21 8.49 13.29
C MET A 52 13.40 9.44 12.10
N LEU A 53 12.70 9.17 11.01
CA LEU A 53 12.71 10.00 9.79
C LEU A 53 11.54 10.97 9.74
N GLY A 54 10.42 10.60 10.40
CA GLY A 54 9.22 11.41 10.47
C GLY A 54 8.11 10.70 11.23
N GLY A 55 7.03 11.43 11.50
CA GLY A 55 5.87 10.92 12.22
C GLY A 55 5.66 11.64 13.56
N PHE A 56 4.93 10.98 14.44
CA PHE A 56 4.55 11.49 15.78
C PHE A 56 5.25 10.65 16.86
N VAL A 57 4.62 10.53 18.04
CA VAL A 57 5.09 9.59 19.08
C VAL A 57 4.96 8.16 18.54
N THR A 58 3.80 7.81 18.01
CA THR A 58 3.51 6.62 17.17
C THR A 58 2.37 6.99 16.22
N PRO A 59 2.32 6.41 14.99
CA PRO A 59 3.38 5.68 14.33
C PRO A 59 4.49 6.59 13.80
N GLN A 60 5.64 6.00 13.52
CA GLN A 60 6.81 6.67 12.97
C GLN A 60 7.29 5.98 11.70
N VAL A 61 7.95 6.75 10.83
CA VAL A 61 8.78 6.19 9.75
C VAL A 61 10.21 6.15 10.27
N ARG A 62 10.83 4.98 10.24
CA ARG A 62 12.18 4.76 10.82
C ARG A 62 13.14 4.08 9.84
N ALA A 63 14.41 4.27 10.12
CA ALA A 63 15.55 3.53 9.58
C ALA A 63 16.17 2.75 10.74
N GLY A 64 16.02 1.42 10.76
CA GLY A 64 16.59 0.52 11.77
C GLY A 64 17.67 -0.37 11.16
N ILE A 65 18.68 -0.75 11.96
CA ILE A 65 19.76 -1.65 11.50
C ILE A 65 19.16 -3.01 11.14
N GLY A 66 19.49 -3.52 9.95
CA GLY A 66 18.99 -4.79 9.40
C GLY A 66 17.59 -4.72 8.78
N ASP A 67 16.87 -3.61 8.95
CA ASP A 67 15.55 -3.43 8.36
C ASP A 67 15.64 -3.02 6.88
N LYS A 68 14.57 -3.34 6.13
CA LYS A 68 14.30 -2.67 4.85
C LYS A 68 14.03 -1.19 5.12
N PHE A 69 14.62 -0.33 4.31
CA PHE A 69 14.51 1.13 4.47
C PHE A 69 13.48 1.72 3.48
N PRO A 70 12.56 2.59 3.97
CA PRO A 70 12.19 2.83 5.37
C PRO A 70 11.08 1.90 5.85
N VAL A 71 10.92 1.77 7.18
CA VAL A 71 9.84 1.00 7.81
C VAL A 71 8.85 1.89 8.54
N ILE A 72 7.63 1.36 8.74
CA ILE A 72 6.62 1.93 9.63
C ILE A 72 6.79 1.24 11.00
N TYR A 73 6.97 2.05 12.04
CA TYR A 73 7.18 1.60 13.41
C TYR A 73 6.08 2.17 14.30
N GLY A 74 5.41 1.31 15.06
CA GLY A 74 4.28 1.70 15.88
C GLY A 74 3.78 0.59 16.77
N VAL A 75 2.68 0.81 17.46
CA VAL A 75 2.04 -0.16 18.34
C VAL A 75 1.41 -1.26 17.48
N GLY A 76 1.87 -2.51 17.67
CA GLY A 76 1.32 -3.70 17.03
C GLY A 76 0.14 -4.29 17.83
N TYR A 77 -0.55 -5.27 17.24
CA TYR A 77 -1.45 -6.14 18.00
C TYR A 77 -0.67 -7.03 18.94
N LYS A 78 -1.20 -7.26 20.14
CA LYS A 78 -0.72 -8.35 21.00
C LYS A 78 -1.03 -9.69 20.34
N ARG A 79 -0.01 -10.55 20.22
CA ARG A 79 -0.10 -11.84 19.55
C ARG A 79 0.37 -12.95 20.46
N ASP A 80 -0.17 -14.13 20.25
CA ASP A 80 0.33 -15.36 20.89
C ASP A 80 1.59 -15.91 20.15
N GLY A 81 2.10 -17.05 20.61
CA GLY A 81 3.27 -17.69 20.00
C GLY A 81 3.07 -18.21 18.56
N GLU A 82 1.83 -18.28 18.08
CA GLU A 82 1.47 -18.67 16.72
C GLU A 82 1.11 -17.46 15.81
N GLY A 83 1.23 -16.25 16.34
CA GLY A 83 0.97 -14.99 15.61
C GLY A 83 -0.50 -14.61 15.55
N ARG A 84 -1.40 -15.30 16.27
CA ARG A 84 -2.84 -14.96 16.33
C ARG A 84 -3.07 -13.77 17.25
N ILE A 85 -4.03 -12.91 16.90
CA ILE A 85 -4.33 -11.69 17.67
C ILE A 85 -5.02 -12.07 19.00
N VAL A 86 -4.49 -11.56 20.10
CA VAL A 86 -5.09 -11.73 21.43
C VAL A 86 -6.23 -10.73 21.60
N VAL A 87 -7.39 -11.25 21.97
CA VAL A 87 -8.60 -10.47 22.24
C VAL A 87 -9.11 -10.75 23.65
N ASN A 88 -9.90 -9.83 24.20
CA ASN A 88 -10.62 -10.06 25.43
C ASN A 88 -11.93 -10.88 25.20
N GLU A 89 -12.71 -11.13 26.26
CA GLU A 89 -13.99 -11.86 26.22
C GLU A 89 -15.06 -11.25 25.30
N LYS A 90 -14.92 -9.95 24.93
CA LYS A 90 -15.81 -9.23 24.00
C LYS A 90 -15.29 -9.23 22.56
N GLY A 91 -14.15 -9.88 22.29
CA GLY A 91 -13.50 -9.87 20.99
C GLY A 91 -12.73 -8.59 20.66
N ILE A 92 -12.43 -7.77 21.66
CA ILE A 92 -11.69 -6.52 21.51
C ILE A 92 -10.19 -6.83 21.55
N PRO A 93 -9.42 -6.46 20.49
CA PRO A 93 -7.98 -6.69 20.46
C PRO A 93 -7.22 -5.93 21.53
N GLU A 94 -6.17 -6.55 22.05
CA GLU A 94 -5.23 -5.94 22.96
C GLU A 94 -4.04 -5.32 22.23
N ALA A 95 -3.59 -4.15 22.68
CA ALA A 95 -2.37 -3.54 22.20
C ALA A 95 -1.15 -4.38 22.62
N GLY A 96 -0.23 -4.57 21.69
CA GLY A 96 1.06 -5.18 21.91
C GLY A 96 2.17 -4.15 22.14
N GLU A 97 3.39 -4.56 21.86
CA GLU A 97 4.55 -3.69 21.94
C GLU A 97 4.72 -2.84 20.68
N THR A 98 5.54 -1.80 20.79
CA THR A 98 5.94 -0.97 19.66
C THR A 98 7.00 -1.72 18.85
N GLN A 99 6.73 -1.91 17.56
CA GLN A 99 7.55 -2.73 16.67
C GLN A 99 7.47 -2.25 15.22
N VAL A 100 8.20 -2.89 14.31
CA VAL A 100 8.00 -2.71 12.87
C VAL A 100 6.65 -3.33 12.48
N ILE A 101 5.72 -2.47 12.03
CA ILE A 101 4.35 -2.86 11.66
C ILE A 101 4.10 -2.76 10.15
N GLY A 102 5.09 -2.31 9.38
CA GLY A 102 4.97 -2.23 7.94
C GLY A 102 6.25 -1.78 7.23
N LYS A 103 6.29 -1.99 5.92
CA LYS A 103 7.35 -1.53 5.02
C LYS A 103 6.78 -0.48 4.06
N VAL A 104 7.48 0.62 3.86
CA VAL A 104 7.03 1.71 2.95
C VAL A 104 7.35 1.39 1.49
N SER A 105 8.54 0.79 1.25
CA SER A 105 9.01 0.48 -0.10
C SER A 105 8.18 -0.61 -0.76
N PRO A 106 7.79 -0.44 -2.05
CA PRO A 106 7.09 -1.46 -2.81
C PRO A 106 7.99 -2.67 -3.11
N ASP A 107 7.38 -3.80 -3.42
CA ASP A 107 8.08 -4.99 -3.88
C ASP A 107 8.62 -4.81 -5.30
N PHE A 108 7.83 -4.13 -6.16
CA PHE A 108 8.24 -3.68 -7.49
C PHE A 108 7.31 -2.60 -8.03
N ARG A 109 7.74 -1.96 -9.11
CA ARG A 109 6.91 -1.11 -9.98
C ARG A 109 7.01 -1.59 -11.41
N LEU A 110 5.90 -1.52 -12.15
CA LEU A 110 5.83 -1.84 -13.57
C LEU A 110 5.07 -0.75 -14.31
N GLY A 111 5.76 -0.01 -15.18
CA GLY A 111 5.15 0.86 -16.17
C GLY A 111 4.83 0.05 -17.43
N PHE A 112 3.63 0.17 -17.96
CA PHE A 112 3.23 -0.42 -19.24
C PHE A 112 2.63 0.66 -20.13
N ASN A 113 3.21 0.83 -21.32
CA ASN A 113 2.73 1.77 -22.32
C ASN A 113 2.34 1.00 -23.58
N THR A 114 1.22 1.37 -24.18
CA THR A 114 0.82 0.86 -25.49
C THR A 114 0.52 2.02 -26.42
N ASN A 115 0.88 1.86 -27.71
CA ASN A 115 0.57 2.76 -28.79
C ASN A 115 0.04 1.97 -29.97
N ILE A 116 -1.18 2.27 -30.38
CA ILE A 116 -1.87 1.62 -31.49
C ILE A 116 -2.14 2.69 -32.55
N GLU A 117 -1.52 2.56 -33.72
CA GLU A 117 -1.80 3.40 -34.87
C GLU A 117 -2.63 2.63 -35.88
N LEU A 118 -3.78 3.17 -36.26
CA LEU A 118 -4.66 2.60 -37.26
C LEU A 118 -5.05 3.70 -38.26
N TYR A 119 -4.50 3.66 -39.46
CA TYR A 119 -4.62 4.69 -40.51
C TYR A 119 -4.22 6.08 -40.01
N LYS A 120 -5.21 6.89 -39.66
CA LYS A 120 -5.04 8.28 -39.19
C LYS A 120 -5.33 8.43 -37.69
N PHE A 121 -5.70 7.35 -37.04
CA PHE A 121 -5.98 7.32 -35.62
C PHE A 121 -4.76 6.79 -34.87
N ARG A 122 -4.52 7.38 -33.69
CA ARG A 122 -3.54 6.90 -32.74
C ARG A 122 -4.20 6.83 -31.36
N LEU A 123 -4.23 5.64 -30.80
CA LEU A 123 -4.64 5.36 -29.43
C LEU A 123 -3.40 5.04 -28.61
N ALA A 124 -3.19 5.77 -27.51
CA ALA A 124 -2.14 5.44 -26.56
C ALA A 124 -2.69 5.34 -25.16
N ALA A 125 -2.15 4.41 -24.37
CA ALA A 125 -2.47 4.25 -22.98
C ALA A 125 -1.22 4.01 -22.15
N VAL A 126 -1.20 4.59 -20.94
CA VAL A 126 -0.11 4.46 -19.96
C VAL A 126 -0.67 3.88 -18.67
N PHE A 127 -0.11 2.78 -18.25
CA PHE A 127 -0.46 2.11 -16.99
C PHE A 127 0.73 2.17 -16.02
N ASP A 128 0.42 2.29 -14.75
CA ASP A 128 1.37 2.26 -13.64
C ASP A 128 0.89 1.24 -12.61
N TRP A 129 1.64 0.17 -12.45
CA TRP A 129 1.40 -0.85 -11.45
C TRP A 129 2.48 -0.78 -10.37
N LYS A 130 2.05 -0.55 -9.16
CA LYS A 130 2.87 -0.66 -7.96
C LYS A 130 2.38 -1.84 -7.14
N GLN A 131 3.27 -2.76 -6.81
CA GLN A 131 2.97 -3.91 -5.97
C GLN A 131 3.65 -3.76 -4.63
N GLY A 132 2.90 -3.97 -3.54
CA GLY A 132 3.41 -3.90 -2.18
C GLY A 132 3.70 -2.47 -1.71
N GLY A 133 4.41 -2.41 -0.60
CA GLY A 133 4.52 -1.21 0.22
C GLY A 133 3.26 -1.01 1.04
N GLN A 134 3.39 -0.32 2.16
CA GLN A 134 2.30 -0.07 3.08
C GLN A 134 2.27 1.41 3.45
N MET A 135 1.11 1.87 3.89
CA MET A 135 0.90 3.22 4.38
C MET A 135 0.00 3.22 5.61
N TYR A 136 0.29 4.10 6.55
CA TYR A 136 -0.59 4.36 7.68
C TYR A 136 -1.66 5.36 7.31
N SER A 137 -2.91 5.08 7.72
CA SER A 137 -4.05 5.97 7.51
C SER A 137 -4.62 6.50 8.84
N GLY A 138 -4.13 7.62 9.31
CA GLY A 138 -4.68 8.30 10.48
C GLY A 138 -6.15 8.68 10.31
N THR A 139 -6.57 9.08 9.09
CA THR A 139 -7.97 9.39 8.78
C THR A 139 -8.90 8.20 9.01
N ALA A 140 -8.47 6.97 8.65
CA ALA A 140 -9.26 5.77 8.93
C ALA A 140 -9.40 5.54 10.45
N GLY A 141 -8.32 5.74 11.21
CA GLY A 141 -8.32 5.67 12.67
C GLY A 141 -9.32 6.65 13.29
N GLU A 142 -9.26 7.91 12.91
CA GLU A 142 -10.16 8.96 13.43
C GLU A 142 -11.63 8.71 13.04
N THR A 143 -11.91 8.38 11.78
CA THR A 143 -13.29 8.14 11.33
C THR A 143 -13.91 6.90 11.99
N ASN A 144 -13.12 5.87 12.26
CA ASN A 144 -13.55 4.70 13.02
C ASN A 144 -13.83 5.07 14.49
N PHE A 145 -12.89 5.78 15.14
CA PHE A 145 -13.02 6.19 16.52
C PHE A 145 -14.26 7.07 16.78
N TYR A 146 -14.50 8.06 15.91
CA TYR A 146 -15.69 8.92 16.00
C TYR A 146 -16.98 8.27 15.46
N GLY A 147 -16.91 7.03 14.96
CA GLY A 147 -18.08 6.29 14.50
C GLY A 147 -18.69 6.83 13.19
N THR A 148 -17.92 7.56 12.38
CA THR A 148 -18.36 8.19 11.12
C THR A 148 -18.00 7.38 9.87
N SER A 149 -17.22 6.30 10.02
CA SER A 149 -16.86 5.42 8.91
C SER A 149 -17.98 4.42 8.57
N LYS A 150 -17.95 3.89 7.35
CA LYS A 150 -18.84 2.79 6.94
C LYS A 150 -18.66 1.58 7.86
N LEU A 151 -17.42 1.20 8.15
CA LEU A 151 -17.08 0.06 9.02
C LEU A 151 -17.70 0.23 10.41
N SER A 152 -17.55 1.39 11.04
CA SER A 152 -18.14 1.61 12.37
C SER A 152 -19.66 1.53 12.37
N GLY A 153 -20.31 1.91 11.24
CA GLY A 153 -21.74 1.75 11.04
C GLY A 153 -22.19 0.29 10.89
N GLU A 154 -21.38 -0.52 10.20
CA GLU A 154 -21.63 -1.96 10.02
C GLU A 154 -21.47 -2.72 11.34
N VAL A 155 -20.39 -2.47 12.08
CA VAL A 155 -20.16 -3.09 13.40
C VAL A 155 -21.29 -2.77 14.37
N ARG A 156 -21.73 -1.50 14.48
CA ARG A 156 -22.82 -1.09 15.39
C ARG A 156 -24.18 -1.74 15.08
N LYS A 157 -24.42 -2.12 13.84
CA LYS A 157 -25.68 -2.77 13.41
C LYS A 157 -25.64 -4.28 13.53
N SER A 158 -24.48 -4.86 13.80
CA SER A 158 -24.29 -6.31 13.87
C SER A 158 -24.52 -6.85 15.28
N ASP A 159 -25.23 -7.96 15.39
CA ASP A 159 -25.32 -8.70 16.64
C ASP A 159 -23.99 -9.39 16.96
N LYS A 160 -23.18 -9.69 15.92
CA LYS A 160 -21.92 -10.40 16.02
C LYS A 160 -21.05 -10.12 14.78
N TYR A 161 -20.20 -9.10 14.85
CA TYR A 161 -19.30 -8.74 13.76
C TYR A 161 -17.99 -9.52 13.86
N HIS A 162 -17.61 -10.20 12.78
CA HIS A 162 -16.34 -10.92 12.67
C HIS A 162 -15.36 -10.12 11.81
N PHE A 163 -14.21 -9.83 12.38
CA PHE A 163 -13.09 -9.26 11.64
C PHE A 163 -12.29 -10.38 10.95
N ASP A 164 -11.66 -10.05 9.84
CA ASP A 164 -10.90 -10.99 9.03
C ASP A 164 -9.48 -11.23 9.59
N TYR A 165 -9.43 -11.75 10.82
CA TYR A 165 -8.18 -12.21 11.45
C TYR A 165 -8.44 -13.36 12.42
N ALA A 166 -7.44 -14.24 12.58
CA ALA A 166 -7.49 -15.30 13.59
C ALA A 166 -7.28 -14.68 14.98
N ALA A 167 -8.24 -14.91 15.87
CA ALA A 167 -8.22 -14.40 17.23
C ALA A 167 -8.16 -15.49 18.28
N VAL A 168 -7.51 -15.21 19.40
CA VAL A 168 -7.44 -16.06 20.59
C VAL A 168 -7.73 -15.26 21.84
N GLU A 169 -8.34 -15.92 22.83
CA GLU A 169 -8.60 -15.35 24.15
C GLU A 169 -7.69 -16.04 25.17
N GLN A 170 -7.09 -15.27 26.07
CA GLN A 170 -6.33 -15.81 27.19
C GLN A 170 -7.28 -16.31 28.29
N LYS A 171 -7.24 -17.61 28.61
CA LYS A 171 -8.09 -18.25 29.63
C LYS A 171 -7.37 -18.58 30.94
N GLY A 172 -6.23 -18.00 31.16
CA GLY A 172 -5.43 -18.22 32.37
C GLY A 172 -3.97 -18.45 32.07
N VAL A 173 -3.28 -19.07 32.98
CA VAL A 173 -1.86 -19.48 32.89
C VAL A 173 -1.69 -20.93 33.26
N ASP A 174 -0.70 -21.58 32.67
CA ASP A 174 -0.33 -22.95 33.03
C ASP A 174 0.48 -23.00 34.36
N ALA A 175 0.94 -24.21 34.75
CA ALA A 175 1.73 -24.42 35.96
C ALA A 175 3.08 -23.68 35.95
N ASP A 176 3.60 -23.35 34.77
CA ASP A 176 4.84 -22.61 34.55
C ASP A 176 4.62 -21.08 34.43
N GLY A 177 3.36 -20.62 34.60
CA GLY A 177 2.99 -19.20 34.50
C GLY A 177 2.84 -18.70 33.08
N LYS A 178 2.83 -19.58 32.04
CA LYS A 178 2.64 -19.17 30.66
C LYS A 178 1.16 -19.01 30.34
N PRO A 179 0.78 -18.02 29.51
CA PRO A 179 -0.62 -17.81 29.12
C PRO A 179 -1.17 -19.01 28.33
N ILE A 180 -2.39 -19.44 28.69
CA ILE A 180 -3.16 -20.44 27.94
C ILE A 180 -4.11 -19.68 26.99
N TYR A 181 -3.97 -19.91 25.70
CA TYR A 181 -4.80 -19.31 24.66
C TYR A 181 -5.79 -20.32 24.06
N VAL A 182 -7.03 -19.87 23.87
CA VAL A 182 -8.06 -20.65 23.18
C VAL A 182 -8.58 -19.86 21.99
N PRO A 183 -8.96 -20.54 20.86
CA PRO A 183 -9.53 -19.86 19.71
C PRO A 183 -10.78 -19.06 20.10
N TYR A 184 -10.85 -17.79 19.66
CA TYR A 184 -12.00 -16.93 19.86
C TYR A 184 -12.85 -16.86 18.59
N THR A 185 -14.11 -17.24 18.69
CA THR A 185 -15.09 -17.22 17.58
C THR A 185 -16.30 -16.34 17.87
N GLY A 186 -16.22 -15.57 18.95
CA GLY A 186 -17.33 -14.76 19.47
C GLY A 186 -17.77 -13.62 18.57
N GLY A 187 -16.84 -12.93 17.91
CA GLY A 187 -17.06 -11.65 17.21
C GLY A 187 -17.33 -10.50 18.18
N VAL A 188 -17.53 -9.30 17.65
CA VAL A 188 -17.81 -8.08 18.41
C VAL A 188 -19.31 -7.74 18.30
N LYS A 189 -19.98 -7.51 19.42
CA LYS A 189 -21.37 -7.06 19.43
C LYS A 189 -21.46 -5.58 19.08
N GLY A 190 -22.53 -5.17 18.40
CA GLY A 190 -22.76 -3.77 18.09
C GLY A 190 -22.83 -2.84 19.31
N SER A 191 -23.28 -3.36 20.47
CA SER A 191 -23.23 -2.65 21.76
C SER A 191 -21.82 -2.32 22.24
N ASP A 192 -20.82 -3.13 21.85
CA ASP A 192 -19.42 -2.98 22.24
C ASP A 192 -18.58 -2.25 21.17
N ALA A 193 -19.21 -1.80 20.08
CA ALA A 193 -18.52 -1.15 18.96
C ALA A 193 -17.71 0.09 19.36
N GLU A 194 -18.24 0.91 20.27
CA GLU A 194 -17.53 2.10 20.76
C GLU A 194 -16.25 1.71 21.52
N GLU A 195 -16.35 0.73 22.41
CA GLU A 195 -15.21 0.21 23.17
C GLU A 195 -14.16 -0.43 22.24
N TYR A 196 -14.63 -1.18 21.24
CA TYR A 196 -13.77 -1.77 20.22
C TYR A 196 -12.95 -0.70 19.50
N PHE A 197 -13.59 0.33 18.92
CA PHE A 197 -12.87 1.35 18.17
C PHE A 197 -12.01 2.26 19.03
N LYS A 198 -12.37 2.46 20.29
CA LYS A 198 -11.50 3.15 21.27
C LYS A 198 -10.22 2.36 21.55
N SER A 199 -10.32 1.04 21.74
CA SER A 199 -9.16 0.17 21.96
C SER A 199 -8.28 0.11 20.70
N VAL A 200 -8.87 -0.17 19.55
CA VAL A 200 -8.14 -0.30 18.27
C VAL A 200 -7.49 1.02 17.83
N ARG A 201 -8.03 2.18 18.26
CA ARG A 201 -7.41 3.48 18.01
C ARG A 201 -5.98 3.58 18.56
N GLY A 202 -5.67 2.82 19.63
CA GLY A 202 -4.34 2.73 20.22
C GLY A 202 -3.40 1.71 19.57
N ILE A 203 -3.86 1.00 18.52
CA ILE A 203 -3.09 -0.03 17.82
C ILE A 203 -2.79 0.49 16.41
N ASP A 204 -1.58 1.01 16.20
CA ASP A 204 -1.20 1.61 14.91
C ASP A 204 -1.27 0.62 13.74
N GLU A 205 -0.93 -0.66 14.00
CA GLU A 205 -0.98 -1.74 13.00
C GLU A 205 -2.37 -1.89 12.36
N ALA A 206 -3.45 -1.62 13.10
CA ALA A 206 -4.82 -1.69 12.60
C ALA A 206 -5.11 -0.75 11.44
N TYR A 207 -4.29 0.28 11.26
CA TYR A 207 -4.45 1.33 10.27
C TYR A 207 -3.31 1.38 9.25
N VAL A 208 -2.53 0.31 9.18
CA VAL A 208 -1.52 0.09 8.13
C VAL A 208 -2.15 -0.70 7.00
N TYR A 209 -2.23 -0.09 5.83
CA TYR A 209 -2.88 -0.64 4.65
C TYR A 209 -1.87 -0.95 3.55
N ASP A 210 -2.17 -1.98 2.75
CA ASP A 210 -1.47 -2.24 1.51
C ASP A 210 -1.63 -1.04 0.55
N ASN A 211 -0.52 -0.63 -0.06
CA ASN A 211 -0.47 0.51 -0.96
C ASN A 211 -0.20 0.07 -2.42
N SER A 212 -0.61 -1.14 -2.77
CA SER A 212 -0.59 -1.63 -4.13
C SER A 212 -1.67 -0.95 -4.97
N PHE A 213 -1.37 -0.69 -6.23
CA PHE A 213 -2.36 -0.18 -7.17
C PHE A 213 -1.99 -0.53 -8.62
N LEU A 214 -3.01 -0.59 -9.47
CA LEU A 214 -2.91 -0.53 -10.91
C LEU A 214 -3.71 0.69 -11.38
N LYS A 215 -3.03 1.66 -11.99
CA LYS A 215 -3.65 2.92 -12.47
C LYS A 215 -3.47 3.08 -13.96
N LEU A 216 -4.55 3.48 -14.63
CA LEU A 216 -4.48 4.06 -15.97
C LEU A 216 -4.09 5.54 -15.78
N ARG A 217 -2.85 5.89 -16.16
CA ARG A 217 -2.30 7.24 -16.00
C ARG A 217 -2.69 8.16 -17.10
N GLU A 218 -2.74 7.65 -18.32
CA GLU A 218 -3.13 8.39 -19.50
C GLU A 218 -3.87 7.49 -20.48
N LEU A 219 -4.89 8.05 -21.11
CA LEU A 219 -5.54 7.51 -22.29
C LEU A 219 -5.69 8.64 -23.29
N SER A 220 -5.11 8.50 -24.47
CA SER A 220 -5.16 9.49 -25.52
C SER A 220 -5.64 8.91 -26.84
N LEU A 221 -6.55 9.61 -27.52
CA LEU A 221 -7.01 9.31 -28.86
C LEU A 221 -6.75 10.53 -29.76
N LEU A 222 -5.89 10.34 -30.73
CA LEU A 222 -5.51 11.37 -31.71
C LEU A 222 -6.01 11.00 -33.09
N TYR A 223 -6.46 11.98 -33.86
CA TYR A 223 -6.81 11.86 -35.27
C TYR A 223 -6.02 12.87 -36.09
N THR A 224 -5.22 12.41 -37.05
CA THR A 224 -4.46 13.24 -37.99
C THR A 224 -5.26 13.43 -39.25
N MET A 225 -5.61 14.69 -39.55
CA MET A 225 -6.40 15.04 -40.75
C MET A 225 -5.62 14.73 -42.04
N PRO A 226 -6.32 14.26 -43.09
CA PRO A 226 -5.71 14.08 -44.41
C PRO A 226 -5.12 15.40 -44.98
N LYS A 227 -3.98 15.32 -45.66
CA LYS A 227 -3.33 16.47 -46.26
C LYS A 227 -4.27 17.28 -47.18
N SER A 228 -5.09 16.61 -47.96
CA SER A 228 -6.07 17.24 -48.86
C SER A 228 -7.10 18.12 -48.12
N VAL A 229 -7.42 17.80 -46.87
CA VAL A 229 -8.31 18.62 -46.05
C VAL A 229 -7.53 19.79 -45.48
N CYS A 230 -6.31 19.55 -44.97
CA CYS A 230 -5.46 20.61 -44.42
C CYS A 230 -5.10 21.67 -45.45
N GLU A 231 -4.81 21.30 -46.69
CA GLU A 231 -4.52 22.22 -47.80
C GLU A 231 -5.69 23.12 -48.11
N LYS A 232 -6.93 22.64 -48.07
CA LYS A 232 -8.14 23.45 -48.29
C LYS A 232 -8.34 24.54 -47.24
N ILE A 233 -7.84 24.30 -46.03
CA ILE A 233 -7.89 25.28 -44.93
C ILE A 233 -6.56 26.05 -44.74
N HIS A 234 -5.65 25.97 -45.74
CA HIS A 234 -4.34 26.61 -45.77
C HIS A 234 -3.43 26.23 -44.56
N MET A 235 -3.55 24.99 -44.07
CA MET A 235 -2.70 24.42 -42.98
C MET A 235 -1.78 23.34 -43.51
N LYS A 236 -0.58 23.25 -42.93
CA LYS A 236 0.40 22.18 -43.25
C LYS A 236 0.00 20.82 -42.69
N GLY A 237 -0.72 20.82 -41.57
CA GLY A 237 -1.21 19.60 -40.89
C GLY A 237 -2.06 20.00 -39.69
N VAL A 238 -3.05 19.18 -39.38
CA VAL A 238 -3.92 19.30 -38.20
C VAL A 238 -4.08 17.94 -37.55
N THR A 239 -3.88 17.89 -36.24
CA THR A 239 -4.19 16.73 -35.43
C THR A 239 -5.15 17.16 -34.34
N LEU A 240 -6.25 16.42 -34.19
CA LEU A 240 -7.24 16.60 -33.12
C LEU A 240 -7.04 15.49 -32.11
N GLY A 241 -7.19 15.79 -30.83
CA GLY A 241 -6.98 14.80 -29.79
C GLY A 241 -7.87 14.97 -28.57
N LEU A 242 -8.18 13.85 -27.96
CA LEU A 242 -8.78 13.75 -26.65
C LEU A 242 -7.78 13.05 -25.74
N ILE A 243 -7.46 13.65 -24.59
CA ILE A 243 -6.51 13.11 -23.62
C ILE A 243 -7.16 13.15 -22.26
N GLY A 244 -7.24 11.99 -21.61
CA GLY A 244 -7.62 11.83 -20.22
C GLY A 244 -6.39 11.45 -19.40
N GLN A 245 -6.18 12.12 -18.26
CA GLN A 245 -5.07 11.85 -17.33
C GLN A 245 -5.60 11.70 -15.91
N ASN A 246 -4.93 10.83 -15.12
CA ASN A 246 -5.24 10.59 -13.71
C ASN A 246 -3.98 10.78 -12.85
#